data_95ab3b25715833459d166e1d23e83c9d
#
_entry.id   95ab3b25715833459d166e1d23e83c9d
#
_cell.length_a   1.000
_cell.length_b   1.000
_cell.length_c   1.000
_cell.angle_alpha   90.00
_cell.angle_beta   90.00
_cell.angle_gamma   90.00
#
_symmetry.space_group_name_H-M   'P 1'
#
loop_
_entity.id
_entity.type
_entity.pdbx_description
1 polymer ?
#
loop_
_entity_poly.entity_id
_entity_poly.type
_entity_poly.pdbx_seq_one_letter_code
_entity_poly.pdbx_strand_id
1 'polypeptide(L)'
;MNIEIHSLGARLDSFNYQEAQDALLAIIEKGSNAILDMTACNYVSSTGLRVLLYSKKMAEAKGLQLYLVGFSDEVRDIMEVTGFDNFFESFATVDDCLKAIEK
;
A
#
# COMPACT_ATOMS: atom_id res chain seq x y z
N MET A 1 2.96 14.70 -11.96
CA MET A 1 2.93 13.31 -11.48
C MET A 1 1.51 12.96 -11.05
N ASN A 2 0.95 11.88 -11.61
CA ASN A 2 -0.40 11.44 -11.24
C ASN A 2 -0.34 10.52 -10.04
N ILE A 3 -1.18 10.79 -9.05
CA ILE A 3 -1.24 10.01 -7.82
C ILE A 3 -2.69 9.73 -7.49
N GLU A 4 -3.02 8.48 -7.19
CA GLU A 4 -4.36 8.12 -6.73
C GLU A 4 -4.26 7.39 -5.39
N ILE A 5 -5.26 7.57 -4.55
CA ILE A 5 -5.30 7.04 -3.20
C ILE A 5 -6.40 5.99 -3.11
N HIS A 6 -6.06 4.84 -2.53
CA HIS A 6 -7.04 3.82 -2.18
C HIS A 6 -6.98 3.58 -0.68
N SER A 7 -8.13 3.58 -0.03
CA SER A 7 -8.20 3.36 1.42
C SER A 7 -8.66 1.94 1.72
N LEU A 8 -7.95 1.26 2.62
CA LEU A 8 -8.34 -0.06 3.07
C LEU A 8 -9.36 0.03 4.20
N GLY A 9 -10.18 -1.02 4.34
CA GLY A 9 -11.01 -1.20 5.53
C GLY A 9 -10.19 -1.79 6.68
N ALA A 10 -10.88 -2.38 7.64
CA ALA A 10 -10.26 -2.84 8.90
C ALA A 10 -9.26 -3.99 8.73
N ARG A 11 -9.36 -4.76 7.67
CA ARG A 11 -8.52 -5.94 7.44
C ARG A 11 -8.17 -6.08 5.98
N LEU A 12 -6.99 -6.65 5.73
CA LEU A 12 -6.59 -7.11 4.40
C LEU A 12 -6.20 -8.58 4.54
N ASP A 13 -7.04 -9.48 4.03
CA ASP A 13 -6.88 -10.92 4.23
C ASP A 13 -7.36 -11.73 3.04
N SER A 14 -7.41 -13.06 3.20
CA SER A 14 -7.79 -13.97 2.12
C SER A 14 -9.27 -13.85 1.70
N PHE A 15 -10.10 -13.16 2.48
CA PHE A 15 -11.50 -12.98 2.16
C PHE A 15 -11.77 -11.72 1.34
N ASN A 16 -10.91 -10.70 1.43
CA ASN A 16 -11.15 -9.41 0.78
C ASN A 16 -9.99 -8.90 -0.07
N TYR A 17 -8.92 -9.69 -0.21
CA TYR A 17 -7.71 -9.23 -0.91
C TYR A 17 -7.97 -8.83 -2.36
N GLN A 18 -8.93 -9.48 -3.02
CA GLN A 18 -9.17 -9.27 -4.44
C GLN A 18 -9.60 -7.83 -4.73
N GLU A 19 -10.46 -7.28 -3.90
CA GLU A 19 -10.92 -5.90 -4.05
C GLU A 19 -9.75 -4.92 -3.98
N ALA A 20 -8.87 -5.09 -2.99
CA ALA A 20 -7.71 -4.22 -2.83
C ALA A 20 -6.74 -4.39 -4.00
N GLN A 21 -6.48 -5.62 -4.42
CA GLN A 21 -5.60 -5.89 -5.54
C GLN A 21 -6.12 -5.27 -6.82
N ASP A 22 -7.41 -5.45 -7.13
CA ASP A 22 -8.02 -4.91 -8.33
C ASP A 22 -7.95 -3.38 -8.33
N ALA A 23 -8.20 -2.75 -7.18
CA ALA A 23 -8.15 -1.30 -7.06
C ALA A 23 -6.73 -0.77 -7.30
N LEU A 24 -5.73 -1.39 -6.69
CA LEU A 24 -4.34 -0.97 -6.87
C LEU A 24 -3.87 -1.18 -8.30
N LEU A 25 -4.18 -2.32 -8.90
CA LEU A 25 -3.79 -2.59 -10.29
C LEU A 25 -4.47 -1.64 -11.26
N ALA A 26 -5.72 -1.27 -11.02
CA ALA A 26 -6.40 -0.28 -11.86
C ALA A 26 -5.71 1.07 -11.84
N ILE A 27 -5.24 1.52 -10.67
CA ILE A 27 -4.47 2.76 -10.54
C ILE A 27 -3.17 2.67 -11.33
N ILE A 28 -2.45 1.57 -11.16
CA ILE A 28 -1.16 1.34 -11.82
C ILE A 28 -1.33 1.26 -13.34
N GLU A 29 -2.37 0.60 -13.82
CA GLU A 29 -2.64 0.47 -15.25
C GLU A 29 -2.94 1.80 -15.92
N LYS A 30 -3.50 2.76 -15.20
CA LYS A 30 -3.72 4.12 -15.70
C LYS A 30 -2.43 4.92 -15.83
N GLY A 31 -1.32 4.41 -15.30
CA GLY A 31 -0.07 5.14 -15.27
C GLY A 31 0.07 6.07 -14.07
N SER A 32 -0.70 5.85 -13.00
CA SER A 32 -0.63 6.66 -11.79
C SER A 32 0.19 5.98 -10.71
N ASN A 33 0.87 6.78 -9.90
CA ASN A 33 1.44 6.28 -8.65
C ASN A 33 0.29 6.04 -7.67
N ALA A 34 0.46 5.09 -6.77
CA ALA A 34 -0.58 4.73 -5.82
C ALA A 34 -0.16 5.02 -4.39
N ILE A 35 -1.09 5.53 -3.59
CA ILE A 35 -0.95 5.62 -2.15
C ILE A 35 -2.04 4.73 -1.56
N LEU A 36 -1.61 3.76 -0.76
CA LEU A 36 -2.54 2.89 -0.03
C LEU A 36 -2.67 3.41 1.40
N ASP A 37 -3.85 3.92 1.71
CA ASP A 37 -4.14 4.44 3.04
C ASP A 37 -4.61 3.30 3.93
N MET A 38 -3.80 2.97 4.92
CA MET A 38 -4.03 1.85 5.83
C MET A 38 -4.47 2.32 7.23
N THR A 39 -4.91 3.56 7.34
CA THR A 39 -5.26 4.15 8.64
C THR A 39 -6.35 3.35 9.37
N ALA A 40 -7.33 2.84 8.65
CA ALA A 40 -8.41 2.05 9.22
C ALA A 40 -8.06 0.55 9.38
N CYS A 41 -6.91 0.13 8.85
CA CYS A 41 -6.54 -1.28 8.80
C CYS A 41 -5.74 -1.67 10.04
N ASN A 42 -6.17 -2.72 10.72
CA ASN A 42 -5.45 -3.20 11.90
C ASN A 42 -4.99 -4.66 11.80
N TYR A 43 -5.16 -5.27 10.63
CA TYR A 43 -4.66 -6.63 10.40
C TYR A 43 -4.37 -6.87 8.92
N VAL A 44 -3.21 -7.47 8.64
CA VAL A 44 -2.83 -7.90 7.29
C VAL A 44 -2.36 -9.35 7.38
N SER A 45 -3.03 -10.24 6.64
CA SER A 45 -2.64 -11.65 6.60
C SER A 45 -1.48 -11.87 5.63
N SER A 46 -0.97 -13.09 5.58
CA SER A 46 0.06 -13.45 4.60
C SER A 46 -0.43 -13.25 3.16
N THR A 47 -1.71 -13.52 2.90
CA THR A 47 -2.30 -13.22 1.58
C THR A 47 -2.30 -11.73 1.32
N GLY A 48 -2.63 -10.92 2.33
CA GLY A 48 -2.59 -9.47 2.22
C GLY A 48 -1.17 -8.95 1.94
N LEU A 49 -0.18 -9.49 2.61
CA LEU A 49 1.22 -9.11 2.36
C LEU A 49 1.64 -9.40 0.92
N ARG A 50 1.20 -10.55 0.39
CA ARG A 50 1.49 -10.89 -1.01
C ARG A 50 0.85 -9.90 -1.99
N VAL A 51 -0.37 -9.46 -1.71
CA VAL A 51 -1.05 -8.46 -2.53
C VAL A 51 -0.26 -7.16 -2.55
N LEU A 52 0.21 -6.71 -1.40
CA LEU A 52 1.03 -5.50 -1.32
C LEU A 52 2.31 -5.64 -2.13
N LEU A 53 3.01 -6.75 -1.97
CA LEU A 53 4.27 -6.98 -2.68
C LEU A 53 4.06 -7.12 -4.17
N TYR A 54 3.03 -7.87 -4.60
CA TYR A 54 2.69 -8.04 -6.00
C TYR A 54 2.37 -6.69 -6.64
N SER A 55 1.53 -5.89 -5.99
CA SER A 55 1.15 -4.58 -6.51
C SER A 55 2.36 -3.65 -6.62
N LYS A 56 3.26 -3.72 -5.64
CA LYS A 56 4.51 -2.94 -5.69
C LYS A 56 5.36 -3.33 -6.89
N LYS A 57 5.52 -4.63 -7.13
CA LYS A 57 6.30 -5.10 -8.28
C LYS A 57 5.69 -4.70 -9.61
N MET A 58 4.37 -4.73 -9.70
CA MET A 58 3.67 -4.30 -10.91
C MET A 58 3.86 -2.81 -11.16
N ALA A 59 3.82 -2.00 -10.08
CA ALA A 59 4.08 -0.56 -10.20
C ALA A 59 5.51 -0.32 -10.69
N GLU A 60 6.48 -0.97 -10.07
CA GLU A 60 7.89 -0.82 -10.44
C GLU A 60 8.16 -1.20 -11.90
N ALA A 61 7.48 -2.23 -12.40
CA ALA A 61 7.62 -2.65 -13.80
C ALA A 61 7.18 -1.56 -14.78
N LYS A 62 6.35 -0.63 -14.34
CA LYS A 62 5.88 0.51 -15.14
C LYS A 62 6.56 1.82 -14.76
N GLY A 63 7.59 1.78 -13.93
CA GLY A 63 8.27 2.98 -13.46
C GLY A 63 7.46 3.80 -12.48
N LEU A 64 6.49 3.18 -11.82
CA LEU A 64 5.61 3.83 -10.86
C LEU A 64 5.94 3.41 -9.43
N GLN A 65 5.35 4.09 -8.46
CA GLN A 65 5.56 3.81 -7.04
C GLN A 65 4.25 3.44 -6.35
N LEU A 66 4.36 2.57 -5.35
CA LEU A 66 3.30 2.29 -4.41
C LEU A 66 3.80 2.69 -3.02
N TYR A 67 3.12 3.66 -2.41
CA TYR A 67 3.44 4.13 -1.06
C TYR A 67 2.39 3.64 -0.08
N LEU A 68 2.80 3.34 1.15
CA LEU A 68 1.89 2.93 2.22
C LEU A 68 1.85 4.02 3.26
N VAL A 69 0.67 4.34 3.78
CA VAL A 69 0.52 5.37 4.82
C VAL A 69 -0.39 4.90 5.93
N GLY A 70 -0.17 5.43 7.12
CA GLY A 70 -1.09 5.27 8.23
C GLY A 70 -1.07 3.92 8.92
N PHE A 71 0.08 3.28 9.06
CA PHE A 71 0.16 2.01 9.77
C PHE A 71 -0.38 2.15 11.20
N SER A 72 -1.32 1.27 11.57
CA SER A 72 -1.66 1.06 12.97
C SER A 72 -0.48 0.38 13.67
N ASP A 73 -0.49 0.36 15.00
CA ASP A 73 0.57 -0.35 15.75
C ASP A 73 0.60 -1.83 15.38
N GLU A 74 -0.58 -2.44 15.21
CA GLU A 74 -0.70 -3.86 14.85
C GLU A 74 -0.10 -4.13 13.46
N VAL A 75 -0.42 -3.29 12.49
CA VAL A 75 0.12 -3.46 11.13
C VAL A 75 1.61 -3.19 11.11
N ARG A 76 2.08 -2.19 11.84
CA ARG A 76 3.51 -1.90 11.94
C ARG A 76 4.27 -3.09 12.49
N ASP A 77 3.75 -3.74 13.52
CA ASP A 77 4.37 -4.94 14.09
C ASP A 77 4.45 -6.07 13.06
N ILE A 78 3.36 -6.29 12.31
CA ILE A 78 3.35 -7.31 11.26
C ILE A 78 4.42 -7.02 10.20
N MET A 79 4.51 -5.77 9.77
CA MET A 79 5.49 -5.38 8.74
C MET A 79 6.92 -5.52 9.24
N GLU A 80 7.18 -5.18 10.49
CA GLU A 80 8.52 -5.29 11.08
C GLU A 80 8.92 -6.75 11.28
N VAL A 81 8.03 -7.56 11.86
CA VAL A 81 8.32 -8.97 12.14
C VAL A 81 8.56 -9.76 10.87
N THR A 82 7.82 -9.46 9.80
CA THR A 82 7.97 -10.15 8.52
C THR A 82 9.09 -9.58 7.66
N GLY A 83 9.63 -8.42 8.01
CA GLY A 83 10.63 -7.73 7.21
C GLY A 83 10.05 -7.01 5.98
N PHE A 84 8.74 -6.98 5.82
CA PHE A 84 8.11 -6.35 4.66
C PHE A 84 8.26 -4.83 4.67
N ASP A 85 8.49 -4.23 5.84
CA ASP A 85 8.74 -2.79 5.94
C ASP A 85 9.97 -2.35 5.14
N ASN A 86 10.90 -3.26 4.90
CA ASN A 86 12.10 -2.97 4.10
C ASN A 86 11.80 -2.82 2.60
N PHE A 87 10.65 -3.29 2.14
CA PHE A 87 10.29 -3.24 0.72
C PHE A 87 9.47 -2.01 0.34
N PHE A 88 8.95 -1.27 1.30
CA PHE A 88 8.02 -0.18 1.04
C PHE A 88 8.48 1.13 1.64
N GLU A 89 8.24 2.22 0.91
CA GLU A 89 8.27 3.55 1.51
C GLU A 89 6.94 3.78 2.21
N SER A 90 6.99 4.16 3.47
CA SER A 90 5.79 4.42 4.26
C SER A 90 5.87 5.76 4.95
N PHE A 91 4.69 6.34 5.21
CA PHE A 91 4.57 7.65 5.85
C PHE A 91 3.45 7.58 6.88
N ALA A 92 3.47 8.50 7.84
CA ALA A 92 2.45 8.51 8.88
C ALA A 92 1.08 8.90 8.33
N THR A 93 1.05 9.82 7.36
CA THR A 93 -0.19 10.33 6.77
C THR A 93 -0.07 10.50 5.27
N VAL A 94 -1.21 10.64 4.61
CA VAL A 94 -1.25 10.97 3.18
C VAL A 94 -0.53 12.31 2.93
N ASP A 95 -0.76 13.29 3.78
CA ASP A 95 -0.11 14.61 3.64
C ASP A 95 1.41 14.51 3.68
N ASP A 96 1.95 13.74 4.62
CA ASP A 96 3.39 13.53 4.72
C ASP A 96 3.94 12.88 3.45
N CYS A 97 3.21 11.90 2.93
CA CYS A 97 3.59 11.22 1.70
C CYS A 97 3.63 12.19 0.52
N LEU A 98 2.58 12.98 0.34
CA LEU A 98 2.48 13.94 -0.75
C LEU A 98 3.59 14.99 -0.68
N LYS A 99 3.91 15.48 0.50
CA LYS A 99 4.99 16.45 0.69
C LYS A 99 6.35 15.87 0.31
N ALA A 100 6.57 14.60 0.65
CA ALA A 100 7.83 13.93 0.31
C ALA A 100 7.98 13.74 -1.20
N ILE A 101 6.90 13.42 -1.89
CA ILE A 101 6.90 13.18 -3.34
C ILE A 101 7.08 14.47 -4.14
N GLU A 102 6.53 15.58 -3.64
CA GLU A 102 6.54 16.87 -4.34
C GLU A 102 7.90 17.57 -4.37
N LYS A 103 8.86 17.06 -3.66
CA LYS A 103 10.20 17.66 -3.61
C LYS A 103 10.99 17.43 -4.89
#